data_9df344b2ff90b8002fe5b260f4fd4440
#
_entry.id   9df344b2ff90b8002fe5b260f4fd4440
#
_cell.length_a   1.000
_cell.length_b   1.000
_cell.length_c   1.000
_cell.angle_alpha   90.00
_cell.angle_beta   90.00
_cell.angle_gamma   90.00
#
_symmetry.space_group_name_H-M   'P 1'
#
loop_
_entity.id
_entity.type
_entity.pdbx_description
1 polymer ?
#
loop_
_entity_poly.entity_id
_entity_poly.type
_entity_poly.pdbx_seq_one_letter_code
_entity_poly.pdbx_strand_id
1 'polypeptide(L)'
;AMILLTVGAYFARDRHTAKAWDAEETRQLRQALLFVLPLTVFSAYLQYTHTIRVAADGSYHVGQSTYGDLAMHLSFITSLKNAKFPPEYAIFPGQQLSYPFLVDSLSTTFYLLGWSLQMSVIVPGTLMMALCYLGVLLLAREMTLGKKTILLAAMLFFCMTSIRRQGSRAMAL
;
A
#
# COMPACT_ATOMS: atom_id res chain seq x y z
N ALA A 1 5.79 -17.20 8.91
CA ALA A 1 6.99 -17.57 8.16
C ALA A 1 7.86 -16.35 7.82
N MET A 2 7.33 -15.30 7.15
CA MET A 2 8.12 -14.11 6.76
C MET A 2 8.77 -13.41 7.95
N ILE A 3 8.05 -13.18 9.05
CA ILE A 3 8.61 -12.54 10.24
C ILE A 3 9.80 -13.35 10.79
N LEU A 4 9.66 -14.67 10.87
CA LEU A 4 10.74 -15.57 11.33
C LEU A 4 11.95 -15.53 10.39
N LEU A 5 11.73 -15.48 9.07
CA LEU A 5 12.80 -15.34 8.08
C LEU A 5 13.51 -13.99 8.20
N THR A 6 12.75 -12.90 8.37
CA THR A 6 13.32 -11.56 8.55
C THR A 6 14.12 -11.45 9.85
N VAL A 7 13.57 -11.97 10.94
CA VAL A 7 14.25 -12.04 12.24
C VAL A 7 15.47 -12.95 12.16
N GLY A 8 15.36 -14.13 11.53
CA GLY A 8 16.47 -15.03 11.31
C GLY A 8 17.59 -14.40 10.47
N ALA A 9 17.23 -13.74 9.36
CA ALA A 9 18.19 -13.00 8.53
C ALA A 9 18.86 -11.85 9.28
N TYR A 10 18.11 -11.14 10.15
CA TYR A 10 18.67 -10.08 11.00
C TYR A 10 19.69 -10.62 11.99
N PHE A 11 19.41 -11.75 12.64
CA PHE A 11 20.37 -12.37 13.59
C PHE A 11 21.52 -13.09 12.90
N ALA A 12 21.29 -13.66 11.71
CA ALA A 12 22.35 -14.28 10.90
C ALA A 12 23.24 -13.25 10.19
N ARG A 13 22.82 -11.98 10.16
CA ARG A 13 23.62 -10.91 9.57
C ARG A 13 24.93 -10.76 10.33
N ASP A 14 26.03 -10.93 9.61
CA ASP A 14 27.37 -10.73 10.16
C ASP A 14 27.54 -9.25 10.54
N ARG A 15 27.57 -8.97 11.85
CA ARG A 15 27.68 -7.60 12.37
C ARG A 15 29.01 -6.93 12.02
N HIS A 16 30.01 -7.73 11.67
CA HIS A 16 31.33 -7.21 11.28
C HIS A 16 31.33 -6.63 9.87
N THR A 17 30.36 -7.01 9.02
CA THR A 17 30.22 -6.50 7.65
C THR A 17 29.20 -5.38 7.52
N ALA A 18 28.56 -4.94 8.62
CA ALA A 18 27.68 -3.80 8.58
C ALA A 18 28.49 -2.54 8.29
N LYS A 19 28.66 -2.25 7.01
CA LYS A 19 29.24 -0.98 6.55
C LYS A 19 28.50 0.17 7.23
N ALA A 20 29.23 1.01 7.95
CA ALA A 20 28.64 2.24 8.46
C ALA A 20 28.09 3.04 7.27
N TRP A 21 26.89 3.56 7.42
CA TRP A 21 26.27 4.40 6.39
C TRP A 21 27.20 5.56 6.07
N ASP A 22 27.57 5.69 4.80
CA ASP A 22 28.37 6.79 4.32
C ASP A 22 27.53 8.08 4.33
N ALA A 23 28.20 9.22 4.52
CA ALA A 23 27.56 10.53 4.46
C ALA A 23 26.84 10.76 3.12
N GLU A 24 27.37 10.23 2.02
CA GLU A 24 26.76 10.29 0.72
C GLU A 24 25.48 9.43 0.64
N GLU A 25 25.48 8.23 1.17
CA GLU A 25 24.30 7.35 1.23
C GLU A 25 23.19 7.99 2.09
N THR A 26 23.55 8.59 3.22
CA THR A 26 22.61 9.35 4.07
C THR A 26 22.02 10.55 3.35
N ARG A 27 22.84 11.33 2.63
CA ARG A 27 22.38 12.46 1.82
C ARG A 27 21.40 12.03 0.75
N GLN A 28 21.68 10.93 0.11
CA GLN A 28 20.88 10.39 -0.97
C GLN A 28 19.54 9.85 -0.47
N LEU A 29 19.52 9.15 0.66
CA LEU A 29 18.29 8.72 1.31
C LEU A 29 17.44 9.93 1.72
N ARG A 30 18.06 10.96 2.30
CA ARG A 30 17.33 12.18 2.65
C ARG A 30 16.70 12.85 1.42
N GLN A 31 17.41 12.92 0.30
CA GLN A 31 16.87 13.46 -0.95
C GLN A 31 15.71 12.61 -1.49
N ALA A 32 15.84 11.29 -1.44
CA ALA A 32 14.77 10.37 -1.80
C ALA A 32 13.52 10.57 -0.94
N LEU A 33 13.68 10.64 0.37
CA LEU A 33 12.59 10.87 1.31
C LEU A 33 11.93 12.24 1.11
N LEU A 34 12.70 13.30 0.88
CA LEU A 34 12.16 14.64 0.57
C LEU A 34 11.30 14.66 -0.70
N PHE A 35 11.57 13.78 -1.66
CA PHE A 35 10.76 13.64 -2.86
C PHE A 35 9.54 12.73 -2.63
N VAL A 36 9.74 11.60 -1.96
CA VAL A 36 8.67 10.59 -1.72
C VAL A 36 7.63 11.10 -0.72
N LEU A 37 8.04 11.85 0.30
CA LEU A 37 7.15 12.31 1.36
C LEU A 37 5.96 13.14 0.83
N PRO A 38 6.16 14.19 0.02
CA PRO A 38 5.03 14.96 -0.55
C PRO A 38 4.09 14.11 -1.39
N LEU A 39 4.62 13.17 -2.19
CA LEU A 39 3.82 12.26 -3.00
C LEU A 39 3.00 11.31 -2.11
N THR A 40 3.60 10.83 -1.03
CA THR A 40 2.92 9.97 -0.05
C THR A 40 1.78 10.72 0.65
N VAL A 41 2.05 11.94 1.12
CA VAL A 41 1.03 12.79 1.76
C VAL A 41 -0.12 13.08 0.80
N PHE A 42 0.18 13.41 -0.44
CA PHE A 42 -0.85 13.64 -1.46
C PHE A 42 -1.65 12.36 -1.77
N SER A 43 -0.97 11.21 -1.87
CA SER A 43 -1.65 9.93 -2.05
C SER A 43 -2.53 9.54 -0.86
N ALA A 44 -2.08 9.80 0.37
CA ALA A 44 -2.87 9.61 1.58
C ALA A 44 -4.13 10.47 1.57
N TYR A 45 -3.99 11.75 1.21
CA TYR A 45 -5.12 12.67 1.05
C TYR A 45 -6.13 12.16 0.01
N LEU A 46 -5.65 11.71 -1.15
CA LEU A 46 -6.53 11.16 -2.19
C LEU A 46 -7.23 9.87 -1.72
N GLN A 47 -6.51 8.97 -1.04
CA GLN A 47 -7.11 7.76 -0.50
C GLN A 47 -8.18 8.10 0.56
N TYR A 48 -7.88 9.01 1.47
CA TYR A 48 -8.81 9.42 2.52
C TYR A 48 -10.08 10.05 1.96
N THR A 49 -9.96 10.88 0.92
CA THR A 49 -11.10 11.64 0.38
C THR A 49 -11.87 10.90 -0.72
N HIS A 50 -11.26 9.92 -1.41
CA HIS A 50 -11.85 9.32 -2.62
C HIS A 50 -12.00 7.78 -2.55
N THR A 51 -11.42 7.10 -1.57
CA THR A 51 -11.51 5.63 -1.52
C THR A 51 -12.72 5.19 -0.71
N ILE A 52 -12.79 5.55 0.56
CA ILE A 52 -13.90 5.22 1.46
C ILE A 52 -14.35 6.51 2.16
N ARG A 53 -15.62 6.79 2.11
CA ARG A 53 -16.24 7.89 2.86
C ARG A 53 -17.19 7.32 3.91
N VAL A 54 -17.19 7.92 5.08
CA VAL A 54 -18.16 7.65 6.12
C VAL A 54 -19.22 8.75 6.03
N ALA A 55 -20.47 8.39 5.82
CA ALA A 55 -21.58 9.33 5.79
C ALA A 55 -22.02 9.70 7.22
N ALA A 56 -22.88 10.71 7.36
CA ALA A 56 -23.36 11.19 8.65
C ALA A 56 -24.18 10.13 9.43
N ASP A 57 -24.78 9.19 8.72
CA ASP A 57 -25.52 8.06 9.28
C ASP A 57 -24.64 6.87 9.66
N GLY A 58 -23.31 6.99 9.50
CA GLY A 58 -22.32 5.93 9.75
C GLY A 58 -22.16 4.92 8.61
N SER A 59 -22.88 5.05 7.49
CA SER A 59 -22.73 4.18 6.33
C SER A 59 -21.41 4.43 5.60
N TYR A 60 -20.87 3.37 4.97
CA TYR A 60 -19.64 3.45 4.17
C TYR A 60 -19.98 3.61 2.70
N HIS A 61 -19.43 4.65 2.09
CA HIS A 61 -19.55 4.89 0.65
C HIS A 61 -18.20 4.68 -0.02
N VAL A 62 -18.19 3.82 -1.02
CA VAL A 62 -17.00 3.51 -1.81
C VAL A 62 -16.88 4.49 -2.97
N GLY A 63 -15.66 4.94 -3.26
CA GLY A 63 -15.39 5.85 -4.37
C GLY A 63 -15.72 5.23 -5.71
N GLN A 64 -16.20 6.05 -6.65
CA GLN A 64 -16.65 5.60 -7.97
C GLN A 64 -15.59 4.82 -8.77
N SER A 65 -14.31 5.12 -8.56
CA SER A 65 -13.20 4.41 -9.24
C SER A 65 -12.83 3.07 -8.59
N THR A 66 -13.37 2.75 -7.42
CA THR A 66 -13.03 1.56 -6.63
C THR A 66 -14.24 0.71 -6.27
N TYR A 67 -15.43 1.05 -6.78
CA TYR A 67 -16.69 0.43 -6.38
C TYR A 67 -16.75 -1.09 -6.65
N GLY A 68 -16.06 -1.57 -7.70
CA GLY A 68 -16.13 -2.98 -8.09
C GLY A 68 -15.43 -3.90 -7.08
N ASP A 69 -14.16 -3.65 -6.83
CA ASP A 69 -13.31 -4.58 -6.06
C ASP A 69 -13.26 -4.23 -4.57
N LEU A 70 -13.33 -2.95 -4.22
CA LEU A 70 -13.13 -2.53 -2.83
C LEU A 70 -14.20 -3.09 -1.90
N ALA A 71 -15.47 -3.19 -2.33
CA ALA A 71 -16.54 -3.78 -1.52
C ALA A 71 -16.23 -5.25 -1.20
N MET A 72 -15.68 -6.01 -2.14
CA MET A 72 -15.24 -7.38 -1.94
C MET A 72 -14.08 -7.44 -0.93
N HIS A 73 -13.06 -6.61 -1.07
CA HIS A 73 -11.94 -6.53 -0.12
C HIS A 73 -12.40 -6.15 1.29
N LEU A 74 -13.34 -5.21 1.42
CA LEU A 74 -13.93 -4.86 2.73
C LEU A 74 -14.66 -6.05 3.35
N SER A 75 -15.32 -6.88 2.54
CA SER A 75 -15.96 -8.12 3.02
C SER A 75 -14.93 -9.12 3.52
N PHE A 76 -13.77 -9.25 2.84
CA PHE A 76 -12.67 -10.10 3.32
C PHE A 76 -12.09 -9.60 4.62
N ILE A 77 -11.77 -8.31 4.72
CA ILE A 77 -11.22 -7.69 5.93
C ILE A 77 -12.12 -7.94 7.14
N THR A 78 -13.42 -7.78 6.98
CA THR A 78 -14.39 -7.96 8.07
C THR A 78 -14.62 -9.42 8.41
N SER A 79 -14.64 -10.33 7.43
CA SER A 79 -14.84 -11.76 7.64
C SER A 79 -13.61 -12.44 8.24
N LEU A 80 -12.41 -12.05 7.83
CA LEU A 80 -11.15 -12.60 8.36
C LEU A 80 -10.96 -12.34 9.86
N LYS A 81 -11.66 -11.35 10.43
CA LYS A 81 -11.61 -11.04 11.86
C LYS A 81 -11.86 -12.25 12.76
N ASN A 82 -12.79 -13.12 12.37
CA ASN A 82 -13.22 -14.28 13.14
C ASN A 82 -12.99 -15.61 12.39
N ALA A 83 -12.27 -15.56 11.26
CA ALA A 83 -12.10 -16.73 10.42
C ALA A 83 -11.17 -17.77 11.06
N LYS A 84 -11.54 -19.05 10.91
CA LYS A 84 -10.62 -20.18 11.10
C LYS A 84 -9.74 -20.30 9.85
N PHE A 85 -8.55 -20.87 10.00
CA PHE A 85 -7.69 -21.14 8.86
C PHE A 85 -7.89 -22.58 8.34
N PRO A 86 -8.03 -22.79 7.02
CA PRO A 86 -8.12 -21.80 5.95
C PRO A 86 -9.44 -21.02 5.99
N PRO A 87 -9.44 -19.71 5.67
CA PRO A 87 -10.64 -18.89 5.72
C PRO A 87 -11.64 -19.30 4.63
N GLU A 88 -12.93 -19.12 4.93
CA GLU A 88 -13.99 -19.28 3.95
C GLU A 88 -14.26 -18.01 3.17
N TYR A 89 -14.83 -18.18 1.98
CA TYR A 89 -15.18 -17.07 1.11
C TYR A 89 -16.44 -16.36 1.66
N ALA A 90 -16.30 -15.10 2.06
CA ALA A 90 -17.39 -14.35 2.70
C ALA A 90 -18.68 -14.25 1.85
N ILE A 91 -18.53 -14.27 0.50
CA ILE A 91 -19.65 -14.18 -0.44
C ILE A 91 -20.25 -15.56 -0.74
N PHE A 92 -19.48 -16.64 -0.58
CA PHE A 92 -19.89 -18.02 -0.81
C PHE A 92 -19.54 -18.88 0.40
N PRO A 93 -20.37 -18.89 1.45
CA PRO A 93 -20.15 -19.71 2.63
C PRO A 93 -19.96 -21.20 2.27
N GLY A 94 -19.04 -21.88 2.95
CA GLY A 94 -18.69 -23.26 2.70
C GLY A 94 -17.64 -23.48 1.59
N GLN A 95 -17.23 -22.44 0.90
CA GLN A 95 -16.10 -22.49 -0.05
C GLN A 95 -14.87 -21.85 0.57
N GLN A 96 -13.70 -22.46 0.37
CA GLN A 96 -12.44 -21.88 0.82
C GLN A 96 -12.07 -20.64 0.02
N LEU A 97 -11.54 -19.63 0.69
CA LEU A 97 -11.07 -18.39 0.07
C LEU A 97 -9.84 -18.66 -0.80
N SER A 98 -10.03 -18.74 -2.10
CA SER A 98 -8.98 -18.94 -3.10
C SER A 98 -8.38 -17.63 -3.62
N TYR A 99 -8.90 -16.48 -3.20
CA TYR A 99 -8.41 -15.16 -3.59
C TYR A 99 -7.16 -14.77 -2.77
N PRO A 100 -6.20 -14.05 -3.35
CA PRO A 100 -5.04 -13.55 -2.61
C PRO A 100 -5.44 -12.56 -1.51
N PHE A 101 -5.47 -13.00 -0.26
CA PHE A 101 -6.00 -12.23 0.87
C PHE A 101 -4.91 -11.70 1.85
N LEU A 102 -3.64 -11.84 1.53
CA LEU A 102 -2.55 -11.43 2.44
C LEU A 102 -2.57 -9.93 2.74
N VAL A 103 -2.91 -9.10 1.75
CA VAL A 103 -3.05 -7.64 1.94
C VAL A 103 -4.24 -7.34 2.83
N ASP A 104 -5.36 -8.03 2.61
CA ASP A 104 -6.58 -7.88 3.41
C ASP A 104 -6.35 -8.35 4.85
N SER A 105 -5.55 -9.41 5.07
CA SER A 105 -5.18 -9.86 6.41
C SER A 105 -4.35 -8.83 7.18
N LEU A 106 -3.50 -8.06 6.48
CA LEU A 106 -2.79 -6.93 7.10
C LEU A 106 -3.78 -5.86 7.56
N SER A 107 -4.72 -5.47 6.69
CA SER A 107 -5.80 -4.54 7.03
C SER A 107 -6.68 -5.06 8.17
N THR A 108 -7.00 -6.37 8.17
CA THR A 108 -7.73 -7.03 9.27
C THR A 108 -6.98 -6.91 10.59
N THR A 109 -5.65 -6.98 10.60
CA THR A 109 -4.84 -6.82 11.81
C THR A 109 -5.04 -5.44 12.43
N PHE A 110 -5.03 -4.36 11.63
CA PHE A 110 -5.32 -3.02 12.13
C PHE A 110 -6.78 -2.88 12.61
N TYR A 111 -7.72 -3.51 11.90
CA TYR A 111 -9.13 -3.53 12.30
C TYR A 111 -9.34 -4.27 13.64
N LEU A 112 -8.62 -5.37 13.89
CA LEU A 112 -8.61 -6.09 15.17
C LEU A 112 -8.00 -5.27 16.31
N LEU A 113 -7.04 -4.39 15.99
CA LEU A 113 -6.45 -3.46 16.97
C LEU A 113 -7.38 -2.28 17.32
N GLY A 114 -8.61 -2.27 16.80
CA GLY A 114 -9.62 -1.26 17.12
C GLY A 114 -9.64 -0.04 16.19
N TRP A 115 -8.93 -0.09 15.08
CA TRP A 115 -8.99 0.98 14.09
C TRP A 115 -10.32 0.95 13.31
N SER A 116 -10.77 2.10 12.82
CA SER A 116 -11.93 2.12 11.92
C SER A 116 -11.62 1.34 10.64
N LEU A 117 -12.64 0.76 10.01
CA LEU A 117 -12.49 0.02 8.75
C LEU A 117 -11.84 0.90 7.67
N GLN A 118 -12.21 2.17 7.60
CA GLN A 118 -11.61 3.15 6.70
C GLN A 118 -10.09 3.27 6.92
N MET A 119 -9.64 3.49 8.14
CA MET A 119 -8.22 3.67 8.46
C MET A 119 -7.42 2.37 8.32
N SER A 120 -8.04 1.24 8.59
CA SER A 120 -7.43 -0.08 8.41
C SER A 120 -7.08 -0.40 6.95
N VAL A 121 -7.74 0.26 6.00
CA VAL A 121 -7.40 0.17 4.56
C VAL A 121 -6.45 1.27 4.13
N ILE A 122 -6.70 2.51 4.55
CA ILE A 122 -5.96 3.69 4.07
C ILE A 122 -4.51 3.67 4.56
N VAL A 123 -4.26 3.34 5.82
CA VAL A 123 -2.90 3.41 6.38
C VAL A 123 -1.97 2.36 5.76
N PRO A 124 -2.32 1.06 5.69
CA PRO A 124 -1.50 0.09 4.98
C PRO A 124 -1.34 0.42 3.50
N GLY A 125 -2.42 0.86 2.84
CA GLY A 125 -2.39 1.28 1.44
C GLY A 125 -1.42 2.44 1.20
N THR A 126 -1.45 3.46 2.06
CA THR A 126 -0.52 4.61 2.00
C THR A 126 0.93 4.16 2.21
N LEU A 127 1.18 3.27 3.17
CA LEU A 127 2.50 2.72 3.43
C LEU A 127 3.04 1.96 2.20
N MET A 128 2.22 1.10 1.59
CA MET A 128 2.61 0.37 0.39
C MET A 128 2.89 1.31 -0.79
N MET A 129 2.11 2.38 -0.96
CA MET A 129 2.37 3.41 -1.97
C MET A 129 3.71 4.13 -1.71
N ALA A 130 4.00 4.49 -0.47
CA ALA A 130 5.28 5.12 -0.11
C ALA A 130 6.47 4.22 -0.44
N LEU A 131 6.36 2.92 -0.11
CA LEU A 131 7.38 1.92 -0.45
C LEU A 131 7.53 1.74 -1.96
N CYS A 132 6.43 1.76 -2.72
CA CYS A 132 6.48 1.74 -4.19
C CYS A 132 7.20 2.95 -4.76
N TYR A 133 6.89 4.16 -4.30
CA TYR A 133 7.57 5.38 -4.77
C TYR A 133 9.06 5.34 -4.45
N LEU A 134 9.40 4.94 -3.24
CA LEU A 134 10.80 4.77 -2.84
C LEU A 134 11.50 3.72 -3.69
N GLY A 135 10.87 2.56 -3.89
CA GLY A 135 11.41 1.46 -4.69
C GLY A 135 11.67 1.85 -6.15
N VAL A 136 10.73 2.55 -6.79
CA VAL A 136 10.88 3.05 -8.17
C VAL A 136 12.03 4.05 -8.26
N LEU A 137 12.14 4.94 -7.27
CA LEU A 137 13.19 5.96 -7.25
C LEU A 137 14.57 5.33 -7.04
N LEU A 138 14.70 4.36 -6.14
CA LEU A 138 15.94 3.64 -5.89
C LEU A 138 16.33 2.78 -7.10
N LEU A 139 15.38 2.08 -7.70
CA LEU A 139 15.61 1.29 -8.92
C LEU A 139 16.09 2.16 -10.08
N ALA A 140 15.40 3.28 -10.34
CA ALA A 140 15.80 4.22 -11.39
C ALA A 140 17.21 4.76 -11.16
N ARG A 141 17.61 4.89 -9.91
CA ARG A 141 18.95 5.33 -9.53
C ARG A 141 20.01 4.24 -9.81
N GLU A 142 19.73 2.99 -9.45
CA GLU A 142 20.65 1.87 -9.74
C GLU A 142 20.87 1.66 -11.24
N MET A 143 19.90 2.05 -12.06
CA MET A 143 20.06 2.06 -13.53
C MET A 143 21.00 3.15 -14.04
N THR A 144 21.73 3.84 -13.16
CA THR A 144 22.72 4.90 -13.49
C THR A 144 22.16 6.06 -14.32
N LEU A 145 20.87 6.32 -14.18
CA LEU A 145 20.20 7.43 -14.87
C LEU A 145 20.60 8.80 -14.26
N GLY A 146 20.64 9.82 -15.08
CA GLY A 146 20.86 11.19 -14.60
C GLY A 146 19.74 11.65 -13.64
N LYS A 147 20.06 12.51 -12.67
CA LYS A 147 19.12 13.00 -11.64
C LYS A 147 17.79 13.50 -12.22
N LYS A 148 17.80 14.21 -13.34
CA LYS A 148 16.58 14.69 -14.02
C LYS A 148 15.73 13.54 -14.54
N THR A 149 16.35 12.48 -15.09
CA THR A 149 15.67 11.31 -15.61
C THR A 149 15.03 10.49 -14.47
N ILE A 150 15.71 10.36 -13.32
CA ILE A 150 15.20 9.69 -12.13
C ILE A 150 13.92 10.41 -11.63
N LEU A 151 13.98 11.74 -11.50
CA LEU A 151 12.83 12.52 -11.06
C LEU A 151 11.67 12.43 -12.06
N LEU A 152 11.97 12.49 -13.37
CA LEU A 152 10.95 12.36 -14.41
C LEU A 152 10.30 10.97 -14.37
N ALA A 153 11.08 9.89 -14.23
CA ALA A 153 10.57 8.53 -14.13
C ALA A 153 9.63 8.36 -12.93
N ALA A 154 10.03 8.89 -11.77
CA ALA A 154 9.20 8.85 -10.56
C ALA A 154 7.92 9.68 -10.70
N MET A 155 7.99 10.87 -11.35
CA MET A 155 6.82 11.70 -11.65
C MET A 155 5.88 11.00 -12.64
N LEU A 156 6.40 10.41 -13.71
CA LEU A 156 5.60 9.65 -14.68
C LEU A 156 4.91 8.45 -14.04
N PHE A 157 5.63 7.72 -13.19
CA PHE A 157 5.04 6.61 -12.43
C PHE A 157 3.87 7.09 -11.56
N PHE A 158 4.05 8.20 -10.84
CA PHE A 158 2.98 8.81 -10.05
C PHE A 158 1.79 9.24 -10.92
N CYS A 159 2.03 9.94 -12.03
CA CYS A 159 0.98 10.40 -12.94
C CYS A 159 0.23 9.22 -13.57
N MET A 160 0.92 8.16 -13.99
CA MET A 160 0.28 6.98 -14.58
C MET A 160 -0.63 6.25 -13.60
N THR A 161 -0.25 6.15 -12.34
CA THR A 161 -1.13 5.59 -11.31
C THR A 161 -2.37 6.46 -11.06
N SER A 162 -2.27 7.77 -11.28
CA SER A 162 -3.37 8.73 -11.13
C SER A 162 -4.28 8.81 -12.37
N ILE A 163 -3.72 8.76 -13.58
CA ILE A 163 -4.46 8.89 -14.86
C ILE A 163 -5.30 7.63 -15.15
N ARG A 164 -4.82 6.45 -14.82
CA ARG A 164 -5.59 5.21 -14.99
C ARG A 164 -6.93 5.25 -14.26
N ARG A 165 -7.03 6.06 -13.20
CA ARG A 165 -8.29 6.31 -12.48
C ARG A 165 -9.27 7.21 -13.23
N GLN A 166 -8.82 8.04 -14.18
CA GLN A 166 -9.70 8.94 -14.95
C GLN A 166 -10.19 8.34 -16.25
N GLY A 167 -9.40 7.47 -16.91
CA GLY A 167 -9.80 6.80 -18.16
C GLY A 167 -11.03 5.89 -18.03
N SER A 168 -11.27 5.35 -16.83
CA SER A 168 -12.49 4.60 -16.51
C SER A 168 -13.77 5.45 -16.50
N ARG A 169 -13.66 6.77 -16.43
CA ARG A 169 -14.82 7.68 -16.46
C ARG A 169 -15.36 7.95 -17.86
N ALA A 170 -14.53 7.80 -18.88
CA ALA A 170 -14.92 8.07 -20.29
C ALA A 170 -15.61 6.89 -20.97
N MET A 171 -15.60 5.70 -20.39
CA MET A 171 -16.28 4.51 -20.92
C MET A 171 -17.65 4.23 -20.28
N ALA A 172 -18.09 5.05 -19.33
CA ALA A 172 -19.35 4.88 -18.61
C ALA A 172 -20.42 5.91 -19.00
N LEU A 173 -20.27 6.60 -20.13
CA LEU A 173 -21.26 7.41 -20.84
C LEU A 173 -21.54 6.77 -22.19
#